data_b1df7a476a5b34cea204bb16163df5c3
#
_entry.id   b1df7a476a5b34cea204bb16163df5c3
#
_cell.length_a   1.000
_cell.length_b   1.000
_cell.length_c   1.000
_cell.angle_alpha   90.00
_cell.angle_beta   90.00
_cell.angle_gamma   90.00
#
_symmetry.space_group_name_H-M   'P 1'
#
loop_
_entity.id
_entity.type
_entity.pdbx_description
1 polymer ?
#
loop_
_entity_poly.entity_id
_entity_poly.type
_entity_poly.pdbx_seq_one_letter_code
_entity_poly.pdbx_strand_id
1 'polypeptide(L)'
;NNIGFNDFINESKIVHFIGKDIVYFHLLFWPATLKAANFPIPNEVYVHGFLTVEGEKMSKSKGNFILADDALNYAEADFFRYYFSSKLNRDISDINFSIDDFIQKINSDLIGKYINIPSRTLNFINKFNNSQVKKGCNTLTASFRNKYDQVIVYLSEKEYSKALKEIMDIADSTNTYISNEEPWSKAKNEQIDECISVC
;
A
#
# COMPACT_ATOMS: atom_id res chain seq x y z
N ASN A 1 4.63 -31.08 -0.10
CA ASN A 1 3.68 -31.62 -1.11
C ASN A 1 4.20 -31.19 -2.48
N ASN A 2 4.73 -32.14 -3.27
CA ASN A 2 5.08 -31.91 -4.67
C ASN A 2 3.79 -31.93 -5.49
N ILE A 3 3.22 -30.76 -5.77
CA ILE A 3 2.13 -30.60 -6.73
C ILE A 3 2.75 -30.72 -8.12
N GLY A 4 2.23 -31.59 -9.00
CA GLY A 4 2.69 -31.71 -10.37
C GLY A 4 2.45 -30.41 -11.14
N PHE A 5 3.31 -30.10 -12.14
CA PHE A 5 3.19 -28.87 -12.93
C PHE A 5 1.79 -28.74 -13.58
N ASN A 6 1.24 -29.82 -14.13
CA ASN A 6 -0.06 -29.81 -14.77
C ASN A 6 -1.19 -29.54 -13.76
N ASP A 7 -1.11 -30.14 -12.57
CA ASP A 7 -2.12 -29.94 -11.52
C ASP A 7 -2.05 -28.49 -11.01
N PHE A 8 -0.82 -27.99 -10.78
CA PHE A 8 -0.62 -26.60 -10.38
C PHE A 8 -1.21 -25.61 -11.38
N ILE A 9 -0.93 -25.76 -12.69
CA ILE A 9 -1.42 -24.84 -13.72
C ILE A 9 -2.94 -24.92 -13.90
N ASN A 10 -3.53 -26.14 -13.85
CA ASN A 10 -4.96 -26.31 -14.09
C ASN A 10 -5.82 -25.86 -12.91
N GLU A 11 -5.31 -25.96 -11.68
CA GLU A 11 -6.02 -25.58 -10.45
C GLU A 11 -5.75 -24.12 -10.01
N SER A 12 -4.75 -23.46 -10.63
CA SER A 12 -4.35 -22.11 -10.25
C SER A 12 -5.12 -21.02 -11.00
N LYS A 13 -5.39 -19.91 -10.33
CA LYS A 13 -5.81 -18.68 -10.98
C LYS A 13 -4.59 -17.94 -11.51
N ILE A 14 -4.50 -17.79 -12.85
CA ILE A 14 -3.40 -17.09 -13.52
C ILE A 14 -3.79 -15.62 -13.70
N VAL A 15 -3.02 -14.72 -13.12
CA VAL A 15 -3.24 -13.27 -13.19
C VAL A 15 -2.00 -12.62 -13.76
N HIS A 16 -2.17 -11.83 -14.83
CA HIS A 16 -1.09 -11.08 -15.46
C HIS A 16 -1.18 -9.59 -15.09
N PHE A 17 -0.05 -8.99 -14.72
CA PHE A 17 0.14 -7.56 -14.60
C PHE A 17 1.13 -7.11 -15.67
N ILE A 18 0.70 -6.25 -16.60
CA ILE A 18 1.47 -5.90 -17.78
C ILE A 18 1.45 -4.40 -18.06
N GLY A 19 2.47 -3.90 -18.76
CA GLY A 19 2.47 -2.57 -19.35
C GLY A 19 1.58 -2.49 -20.60
N LYS A 20 1.09 -1.31 -20.90
CA LYS A 20 0.19 -1.06 -22.05
C LYS A 20 0.81 -1.36 -23.42
N ASP A 21 2.12 -1.42 -23.52
CA ASP A 21 2.86 -1.71 -24.76
C ASP A 21 2.76 -3.17 -25.21
N ILE A 22 2.46 -4.08 -24.29
CA ILE A 22 2.39 -5.52 -24.57
C ILE A 22 0.96 -6.09 -24.53
N VAL A 23 -0.05 -5.23 -24.56
CA VAL A 23 -1.47 -5.60 -24.49
C VAL A 23 -1.85 -6.58 -25.60
N TYR A 24 -1.49 -6.30 -26.86
CA TYR A 24 -1.81 -7.19 -27.96
C TYR A 24 -1.22 -8.58 -27.81
N PHE A 25 0.00 -8.69 -27.27
CA PHE A 25 0.63 -9.99 -27.00
C PHE A 25 -0.13 -10.77 -25.94
N HIS A 26 -0.54 -10.14 -24.84
CA HIS A 26 -1.15 -10.80 -23.71
C HIS A 26 -2.66 -11.02 -23.83
N LEU A 27 -3.36 -10.23 -24.64
CA LEU A 27 -4.81 -10.38 -24.81
C LEU A 27 -5.20 -11.06 -26.12
N LEU A 28 -4.29 -11.18 -27.09
CA LEU A 28 -4.59 -11.79 -28.38
C LEU A 28 -3.64 -12.97 -28.68
N PHE A 29 -2.34 -12.69 -28.87
CA PHE A 29 -1.40 -13.71 -29.36
C PHE A 29 -1.11 -14.80 -28.31
N TRP A 30 -0.86 -14.41 -27.08
CA TRP A 30 -0.52 -15.35 -26.01
C TRP A 30 -1.68 -16.31 -25.68
N PRO A 31 -2.92 -15.85 -25.46
CA PRO A 31 -4.06 -16.74 -25.28
C PRO A 31 -4.30 -17.67 -26.45
N ALA A 32 -4.13 -17.20 -27.70
CA ALA A 32 -4.25 -18.04 -28.88
C ALA A 32 -3.19 -19.16 -28.90
N THR A 33 -1.94 -18.83 -28.56
CA THR A 33 -0.83 -19.78 -28.48
C THR A 33 -1.08 -20.82 -27.38
N LEU A 34 -1.47 -20.38 -26.19
CA LEU A 34 -1.77 -21.28 -25.05
C LEU A 34 -2.90 -22.23 -25.41
N LYS A 35 -3.98 -21.72 -26.00
CA LYS A 35 -5.12 -22.54 -26.44
C LYS A 35 -4.71 -23.55 -27.52
N ALA A 36 -3.89 -23.18 -28.49
CA ALA A 36 -3.39 -24.09 -29.51
C ALA A 36 -2.48 -25.20 -28.91
N ALA A 37 -1.80 -24.91 -27.81
CA ALA A 37 -0.92 -25.84 -27.10
C ALA A 37 -1.65 -26.63 -25.98
N ASN A 38 -2.96 -26.49 -25.83
CA ASN A 38 -3.79 -27.08 -24.77
C ASN A 38 -3.39 -26.67 -23.35
N PHE A 39 -2.90 -25.44 -23.18
CA PHE A 39 -2.64 -24.84 -21.87
C PHE A 39 -3.80 -23.92 -21.44
N PRO A 40 -4.05 -23.76 -20.13
CA PRO A 40 -5.01 -22.79 -19.63
C PRO A 40 -4.59 -21.36 -19.98
N ILE A 41 -5.56 -20.54 -20.30
CA ILE A 41 -5.36 -19.11 -20.58
C ILE A 41 -5.41 -18.31 -19.26
N PRO A 42 -4.79 -17.12 -19.19
CA PRO A 42 -4.90 -16.25 -18.04
C PRO A 42 -6.36 -15.91 -17.70
N ASN A 43 -6.68 -15.97 -16.40
CA ASN A 43 -8.02 -15.65 -15.91
C ASN A 43 -8.26 -14.13 -15.88
N GLU A 44 -7.23 -13.36 -15.58
CA GLU A 44 -7.28 -11.91 -15.47
C GLU A 44 -6.00 -11.28 -16.02
N VAL A 45 -6.16 -10.12 -16.65
CA VAL A 45 -5.04 -9.31 -17.12
C VAL A 45 -5.27 -7.88 -16.67
N TYR A 46 -4.33 -7.34 -15.89
CA TYR A 46 -4.31 -5.94 -15.46
C TYR A 46 -3.26 -5.18 -16.24
N VAL A 47 -3.67 -4.08 -16.83
CA VAL A 47 -2.81 -3.25 -17.69
C VAL A 47 -2.55 -1.93 -16.99
N HIS A 48 -1.29 -1.52 -16.89
CA HIS A 48 -0.89 -0.21 -16.37
C HIS A 48 -0.16 0.63 -17.41
N GLY A 49 -0.10 1.93 -17.20
CA GLY A 49 0.64 2.89 -18.02
C GLY A 49 2.15 2.72 -17.91
N PHE A 50 2.89 3.57 -18.60
CA PHE A 50 4.34 3.62 -18.50
C PHE A 50 4.77 4.33 -17.20
N LEU A 51 5.95 3.96 -16.73
CA LEU A 51 6.66 4.74 -15.72
C LEU A 51 7.50 5.81 -16.42
N THR A 52 7.21 7.07 -16.13
CA THR A 52 8.02 8.21 -16.54
C THR A 52 8.85 8.73 -15.36
N VAL A 53 9.97 9.36 -15.61
CA VAL A 53 10.82 9.97 -14.60
C VAL A 53 10.94 11.46 -14.91
N GLU A 54 10.57 12.30 -13.93
CA GLU A 54 10.52 13.76 -14.08
C GLU A 54 9.78 14.22 -15.36
N GLY A 55 8.64 13.54 -15.64
CA GLY A 55 7.80 13.84 -16.80
C GLY A 55 8.26 13.26 -18.13
N GLU A 56 9.44 12.63 -18.18
CA GLU A 56 10.00 12.05 -19.40
C GLU A 56 9.97 10.50 -19.38
N LYS A 57 9.76 9.90 -20.56
CA LYS A 57 9.88 8.46 -20.73
C LYS A 57 11.33 8.02 -20.42
N MET A 58 11.49 6.99 -19.59
CA MET A 58 12.80 6.42 -19.29
C MET A 58 13.52 5.97 -20.56
N SER A 59 14.78 6.39 -20.70
CA SER A 59 15.64 6.04 -21.83
C SER A 59 17.10 5.95 -21.39
N LYS A 60 17.75 4.85 -21.76
CA LYS A 60 19.18 4.65 -21.48
C LYS A 60 20.05 5.72 -22.15
N SER A 61 19.67 6.15 -23.36
CA SER A 61 20.40 7.17 -24.11
C SER A 61 20.27 8.58 -23.52
N LYS A 62 19.18 8.86 -22.79
CA LYS A 62 18.96 10.14 -22.09
C LYS A 62 19.53 10.19 -20.68
N GLY A 63 19.99 9.05 -20.15
CA GLY A 63 20.54 8.97 -18.79
C GLY A 63 19.51 9.09 -17.66
N ASN A 64 18.20 9.05 -17.97
CA ASN A 64 17.11 9.09 -16.98
C ASN A 64 16.55 7.70 -16.67
N PHE A 65 17.28 6.65 -17.00
CA PHE A 65 16.88 5.26 -16.73
C PHE A 65 17.33 4.86 -15.32
N ILE A 66 16.39 4.51 -14.47
CA ILE A 66 16.64 4.08 -13.09
C ILE A 66 16.44 2.57 -13.01
N LEU A 67 17.47 1.85 -12.57
CA LEU A 67 17.36 0.43 -12.22
C LEU A 67 16.73 0.30 -10.83
N ALA A 68 15.93 -0.75 -10.63
CA ALA A 68 15.33 -1.02 -9.32
C ALA A 68 16.40 -1.23 -8.24
N ASP A 69 17.48 -1.94 -8.56
CA ASP A 69 18.60 -2.18 -7.64
C ASP A 69 19.31 -0.87 -7.24
N ASP A 70 19.46 0.07 -8.19
CA ASP A 70 20.05 1.38 -7.88
C ASP A 70 19.14 2.19 -6.95
N ALA A 71 17.83 2.17 -7.20
CA ALA A 71 16.86 2.85 -6.35
C ALA A 71 16.89 2.34 -4.89
N LEU A 72 17.05 1.03 -4.69
CA LEU A 72 17.13 0.41 -3.37
C LEU A 72 18.37 0.80 -2.55
N ASN A 73 19.40 1.39 -3.18
CA ASN A 73 20.51 1.97 -2.45
C ASN A 73 20.18 3.31 -1.76
N TYR A 74 19.07 3.95 -2.15
CA TYR A 74 18.66 5.27 -1.63
C TYR A 74 17.49 5.21 -0.65
N ALA A 75 16.61 4.20 -0.78
CA ALA A 75 15.47 4.05 0.11
C ALA A 75 15.01 2.58 0.19
N GLU A 76 14.37 2.23 1.30
CA GLU A 76 13.81 0.90 1.52
C GLU A 76 12.70 0.57 0.50
N ALA A 77 12.64 -0.71 0.12
CA ALA A 77 11.67 -1.20 -0.88
C ALA A 77 10.21 -0.86 -0.53
N ASP A 78 9.87 -0.81 0.75
CA ASP A 78 8.50 -0.55 1.21
C ASP A 78 8.07 0.89 0.95
N PHE A 79 9.00 1.85 0.94
CA PHE A 79 8.71 3.23 0.55
C PHE A 79 8.34 3.33 -0.92
N PHE A 80 9.07 2.63 -1.81
CA PHE A 80 8.74 2.56 -3.23
C PHE A 80 7.40 1.86 -3.46
N ARG A 81 7.15 0.73 -2.79
CA ARG A 81 5.86 0.02 -2.86
C ARG A 81 4.70 0.93 -2.45
N TYR A 82 4.85 1.65 -1.34
CA TYR A 82 3.85 2.62 -0.89
C TYR A 82 3.61 3.71 -1.93
N TYR A 83 4.69 4.35 -2.39
CA TYR A 83 4.60 5.43 -3.36
C TYR A 83 3.90 4.99 -4.65
N PHE A 84 4.35 3.90 -5.27
CA PHE A 84 3.73 3.41 -6.49
C PHE A 84 2.28 2.96 -6.26
N SER A 85 1.99 2.26 -5.17
CA SER A 85 0.62 1.88 -4.83
C SER A 85 -0.29 3.10 -4.65
N SER A 86 0.23 4.22 -4.18
CA SER A 86 -0.54 5.47 -4.05
C SER A 86 -0.92 6.11 -5.40
N LYS A 87 -0.26 5.70 -6.48
CA LYS A 87 -0.50 6.17 -7.85
C LYS A 87 -1.25 5.16 -8.71
N LEU A 88 -1.22 3.87 -8.33
CA LEU A 88 -1.78 2.78 -9.11
C LEU A 88 -3.29 2.66 -8.91
N ASN A 89 -4.00 2.65 -10.04
CA ASN A 89 -5.42 2.37 -10.16
C ASN A 89 -5.65 1.39 -11.32
N ARG A 90 -6.91 1.12 -11.64
CA ARG A 90 -7.29 0.27 -12.78
C ARG A 90 -7.21 0.99 -14.14
N ASP A 91 -6.81 2.24 -14.16
CA ASP A 91 -6.62 2.97 -15.42
C ASP A 91 -5.23 2.69 -16.04
N ILE A 92 -5.07 3.09 -17.30
CA ILE A 92 -3.84 2.90 -18.07
C ILE A 92 -3.02 4.19 -18.16
N SER A 93 -3.25 5.14 -17.26
CA SER A 93 -2.53 6.41 -17.20
C SER A 93 -1.06 6.16 -16.86
N ASP A 94 -0.18 6.98 -17.41
CA ASP A 94 1.24 6.91 -17.11
C ASP A 94 1.51 7.39 -15.67
N ILE A 95 2.43 6.74 -14.99
CA ILE A 95 2.84 7.08 -13.64
C ILE A 95 4.13 7.88 -13.73
N ASN A 96 4.10 9.13 -13.27
CA ASN A 96 5.29 9.93 -13.19
C ASN A 96 5.98 9.74 -11.82
N PHE A 97 7.23 9.29 -11.85
CA PHE A 97 8.10 9.28 -10.69
C PHE A 97 8.87 10.58 -10.63
N SER A 98 8.69 11.33 -9.54
CA SER A 98 9.48 12.49 -9.19
C SER A 98 10.05 12.28 -7.80
N ILE A 99 11.34 12.61 -7.62
CA ILE A 99 12.04 12.46 -6.34
C ILE A 99 11.40 13.35 -5.27
N ASP A 100 11.06 14.58 -5.61
CA ASP A 100 10.44 15.52 -4.67
C ASP A 100 9.05 15.04 -4.23
N ASP A 101 8.22 14.57 -5.18
CA ASP A 101 6.90 14.01 -4.87
C ASP A 101 7.02 12.72 -4.04
N PHE A 102 8.02 11.87 -4.32
CA PHE A 102 8.32 10.68 -3.53
C PHE A 102 8.65 11.04 -2.08
N ILE A 103 9.61 11.95 -1.86
CA ILE A 103 10.03 12.39 -0.52
C ILE A 103 8.84 13.02 0.22
N GLN A 104 8.11 13.90 -0.45
CA GLN A 104 6.94 14.57 0.14
C GLN A 104 5.87 13.55 0.53
N LYS A 105 5.59 12.57 -0.33
CA LYS A 105 4.56 11.56 -0.10
C LYS A 105 4.91 10.65 1.08
N ILE A 106 6.15 10.18 1.16
CA ILE A 106 6.62 9.35 2.28
C ILE A 106 6.56 10.14 3.59
N ASN A 107 7.08 11.38 3.60
CA ASN A 107 7.10 12.19 4.81
C ASN A 107 5.70 12.59 5.29
N SER A 108 4.81 12.99 4.37
CA SER A 108 3.46 13.43 4.75
C SER A 108 2.58 12.28 5.22
N ASP A 109 2.62 11.16 4.54
CA ASP A 109 1.71 10.04 4.81
C ASP A 109 2.30 9.05 5.82
N LEU A 110 3.42 8.40 5.50
CA LEU A 110 3.97 7.35 6.37
C LEU A 110 4.50 7.94 7.68
N ILE A 111 5.30 9.00 7.62
CA ILE A 111 5.90 9.58 8.81
C ILE A 111 4.88 10.48 9.53
N GLY A 112 4.28 11.42 8.80
CA GLY A 112 3.39 12.43 9.39
C GLY A 112 2.06 11.90 9.91
N LYS A 113 1.55 10.79 9.34
CA LYS A 113 0.26 10.22 9.75
C LYS A 113 0.43 8.87 10.42
N TYR A 114 0.95 7.87 9.71
CA TYR A 114 0.95 6.49 10.18
C TYR A 114 1.93 6.27 11.34
N ILE A 115 3.21 6.61 11.18
CA ILE A 115 4.24 6.46 12.23
C ILE A 115 4.02 7.45 13.37
N ASN A 116 3.35 8.56 13.12
CA ASN A 116 3.03 9.53 14.17
C ASN A 116 2.14 8.91 15.28
N ILE A 117 1.27 7.96 14.95
CA ILE A 117 0.42 7.27 15.93
C ILE A 117 1.28 6.55 16.99
N PRO A 118 2.11 5.55 16.65
CA PRO A 118 2.93 4.86 17.63
C PRO A 118 3.96 5.80 18.28
N SER A 119 4.51 6.79 17.59
CA SER A 119 5.46 7.72 18.18
C SER A 119 4.88 8.53 19.34
N ARG A 120 3.59 8.81 19.30
CA ARG A 120 2.86 9.57 20.34
C ARG A 120 2.31 8.70 21.46
N THR A 121 2.18 7.39 21.27
CA THR A 121 1.48 6.49 22.21
C THR A 121 2.39 5.45 22.83
N LEU A 122 3.37 4.90 22.12
CA LEU A 122 4.22 3.81 22.61
C LEU A 122 4.97 4.12 23.91
N ASN A 123 5.42 5.36 24.10
CA ASN A 123 6.12 5.75 25.33
C ASN A 123 5.24 5.60 26.57
N PHE A 124 3.93 5.88 26.46
CA PHE A 124 2.99 5.71 27.57
C PHE A 124 2.71 4.24 27.82
N ILE A 125 2.50 3.44 26.78
CA ILE A 125 2.29 1.99 26.87
C ILE A 125 3.50 1.33 27.52
N ASN A 126 4.72 1.67 27.10
CA ASN A 126 5.95 1.12 27.65
C ASN A 126 6.15 1.50 29.12
N LYS A 127 5.88 2.76 29.45
CA LYS A 127 6.10 3.28 30.79
C LYS A 127 5.08 2.80 31.82
N PHE A 128 3.82 2.72 31.43
CA PHE A 128 2.69 2.55 32.37
C PHE A 128 1.96 1.22 32.24
N ASN A 129 2.20 0.44 31.18
CA ASN A 129 1.51 -0.82 30.95
C ASN A 129 2.43 -1.97 30.52
N ASN A 130 3.70 -1.95 30.93
CA ASN A 130 4.68 -3.01 30.67
C ASN A 130 4.75 -3.43 29.19
N SER A 131 4.66 -2.47 28.27
CA SER A 131 4.65 -2.69 26.82
C SER A 131 3.48 -3.56 26.32
N GLN A 132 2.40 -3.66 27.07
CA GLN A 132 1.21 -4.40 26.70
C GLN A 132 0.11 -3.46 26.22
N VAL A 133 -0.46 -3.73 25.05
CA VAL A 133 -1.62 -3.00 24.54
C VAL A 133 -2.89 -3.52 25.20
N LYS A 134 -3.70 -2.65 25.80
CA LYS A 134 -5.04 -2.99 26.30
C LYS A 134 -6.03 -3.06 25.13
N LYS A 135 -7.15 -3.75 25.32
CA LYS A 135 -8.23 -3.77 24.35
C LYS A 135 -8.75 -2.34 24.15
N GLY A 136 -8.67 -1.86 22.91
CA GLY A 136 -8.94 -0.46 22.57
C GLY A 136 -10.41 -0.04 22.68
N CYS A 137 -10.63 1.24 22.42
CA CYS A 137 -11.94 1.88 22.44
C CYS A 137 -12.88 1.29 21.38
N ASN A 138 -13.95 0.64 21.81
CA ASN A 138 -14.92 0.00 20.92
C ASN A 138 -15.63 0.99 19.98
N THR A 139 -15.81 2.26 20.40
CA THR A 139 -16.46 3.30 19.60
C THR A 139 -15.62 3.73 18.40
N LEU A 140 -14.34 4.00 18.59
CA LEU A 140 -13.43 4.38 17.50
C LEU A 140 -13.23 3.22 16.52
N THR A 141 -12.94 2.03 17.01
CA THR A 141 -12.75 0.84 16.16
C THR A 141 -14.03 0.44 15.43
N ALA A 142 -15.21 0.61 16.04
CA ALA A 142 -16.48 0.39 15.38
C ALA A 142 -16.71 1.35 14.21
N SER A 143 -16.31 2.64 14.36
CA SER A 143 -16.43 3.64 13.29
C SER A 143 -15.56 3.34 12.07
N PHE A 144 -14.45 2.59 12.25
CA PHE A 144 -13.53 2.22 11.17
C PHE A 144 -13.92 0.94 10.45
N ARG A 145 -14.87 0.15 10.95
CA ARG A 145 -15.23 -1.14 10.35
C ARG A 145 -15.65 -1.02 8.88
N ASN A 146 -16.53 -0.07 8.57
CA ASN A 146 -16.98 0.15 7.19
C ASN A 146 -15.82 0.61 6.28
N LYS A 147 -14.92 1.44 6.79
CA LYS A 147 -13.71 1.84 6.05
C LYS A 147 -12.78 0.67 5.81
N TYR A 148 -12.59 -0.19 6.80
CA TYR A 148 -11.80 -1.41 6.67
C TYR A 148 -12.38 -2.35 5.59
N ASP A 149 -13.68 -2.59 5.62
CA ASP A 149 -14.36 -3.41 4.61
C ASP A 149 -14.17 -2.80 3.21
N GLN A 150 -14.25 -1.48 3.10
CA GLN A 150 -14.02 -0.77 1.85
C GLN A 150 -12.57 -0.89 1.35
N VAL A 151 -11.59 -0.84 2.25
CA VAL A 151 -10.17 -1.09 1.92
C VAL A 151 -9.99 -2.49 1.32
N ILE A 152 -10.60 -3.52 1.92
CA ILE A 152 -10.54 -4.90 1.39
C ILE A 152 -11.14 -4.97 -0.02
N VAL A 153 -12.27 -4.31 -0.25
CA VAL A 153 -12.89 -4.24 -1.59
C VAL A 153 -11.93 -3.58 -2.59
N TYR A 154 -11.38 -2.41 -2.27
CA TYR A 154 -10.45 -1.72 -3.15
C TYR A 154 -9.18 -2.54 -3.46
N LEU A 155 -8.61 -3.22 -2.47
CA LEU A 155 -7.47 -4.10 -2.69
C LEU A 155 -7.81 -5.29 -3.60
N SER A 156 -8.99 -5.91 -3.41
CA SER A 156 -9.45 -7.00 -4.26
C SER A 156 -9.68 -6.57 -5.70
N GLU A 157 -10.14 -5.33 -5.90
CA GLU A 157 -10.39 -4.71 -7.20
C GLU A 157 -9.14 -4.07 -7.82
N LYS A 158 -7.99 -4.10 -7.14
CA LYS A 158 -6.73 -3.47 -7.61
C LYS A 158 -6.79 -1.93 -7.68
N GLU A 159 -7.68 -1.31 -6.92
CA GLU A 159 -7.80 0.13 -6.75
C GLU A 159 -6.89 0.61 -5.60
N TYR A 160 -5.58 0.41 -5.76
CA TYR A 160 -4.60 0.57 -4.67
C TYR A 160 -4.55 1.99 -4.11
N SER A 161 -4.63 3.02 -4.94
CA SER A 161 -4.60 4.41 -4.46
C SER A 161 -5.83 4.76 -3.62
N LYS A 162 -7.00 4.19 -3.94
CA LYS A 162 -8.22 4.37 -3.14
C LYS A 162 -8.10 3.66 -1.81
N ALA A 163 -7.56 2.42 -1.81
CA ALA A 163 -7.29 1.68 -0.57
C ALA A 163 -6.36 2.45 0.37
N LEU A 164 -5.23 2.96 -0.17
CA LEU A 164 -4.28 3.72 0.63
C LEU A 164 -4.86 5.05 1.15
N LYS A 165 -5.71 5.71 0.36
CA LYS A 165 -6.41 6.90 0.82
C LYS A 165 -7.28 6.61 2.04
N GLU A 166 -8.10 5.55 2.00
CA GLU A 166 -8.93 5.16 3.16
C GLU A 166 -8.07 4.81 4.39
N ILE A 167 -6.93 4.12 4.19
CA ILE A 167 -5.99 3.81 5.28
C ILE A 167 -5.44 5.11 5.91
N MET A 168 -5.04 6.08 5.08
CA MET A 168 -4.53 7.36 5.59
C MET A 168 -5.62 8.22 6.24
N ASP A 169 -6.87 8.14 5.78
CA ASP A 169 -8.02 8.78 6.42
C ASP A 169 -8.32 8.17 7.80
N ILE A 170 -8.11 6.85 7.97
CA ILE A 170 -8.18 6.19 9.28
C ILE A 170 -7.04 6.69 10.18
N ALA A 171 -5.82 6.81 9.65
CA ALA A 171 -4.68 7.32 10.40
C ALA A 171 -4.89 8.79 10.85
N ASP A 172 -5.42 9.65 9.99
CA ASP A 172 -5.77 11.04 10.32
C ASP A 172 -6.83 11.11 11.42
N SER A 173 -7.86 10.28 11.32
CA SER A 173 -8.93 10.19 12.34
C SER A 173 -8.38 9.72 13.69
N THR A 174 -7.45 8.75 13.67
CA THR A 174 -6.76 8.26 14.87
C THR A 174 -5.87 9.34 15.49
N ASN A 175 -5.08 10.07 14.68
CA ASN A 175 -4.27 11.17 15.16
C ASN A 175 -5.12 12.30 15.77
N THR A 176 -6.27 12.59 15.16
CA THR A 176 -7.23 13.56 15.70
C THR A 176 -7.80 13.11 17.04
N TYR A 177 -8.18 11.83 17.16
CA TYR A 177 -8.63 11.26 18.43
C TYR A 177 -7.56 11.39 19.53
N ILE A 178 -6.31 10.98 19.25
CA ILE A 178 -5.19 11.11 20.20
C ILE A 178 -4.98 12.57 20.62
N SER A 179 -5.12 13.51 19.66
CA SER A 179 -4.97 14.94 19.95
C SER A 179 -6.08 15.46 20.86
N ASN A 180 -7.32 15.03 20.64
CA ASN A 180 -8.47 15.46 21.44
C ASN A 180 -8.48 14.85 22.85
N GLU A 181 -8.02 13.60 22.96
CA GLU A 181 -7.96 12.87 24.23
C GLU A 181 -6.75 13.23 25.09
N GLU A 182 -5.72 13.86 24.51
CA GLU A 182 -4.53 14.35 25.18
C GLU A 182 -3.92 13.35 26.20
N PRO A 183 -3.47 12.16 25.79
CA PRO A 183 -2.94 11.16 26.71
C PRO A 183 -1.75 11.67 27.56
N TRP A 184 -0.99 12.65 27.04
CA TRP A 184 0.08 13.32 27.77
C TRP A 184 -0.45 14.16 28.95
N SER A 185 -1.58 14.83 28.81
CA SER A 185 -2.23 15.59 29.89
C SER A 185 -2.79 14.65 30.95
N LYS A 186 -3.42 13.54 30.53
CA LYS A 186 -3.92 12.47 31.41
C LYS A 186 -2.76 11.85 32.23
N ALA A 187 -1.65 11.52 31.58
CA ALA A 187 -0.47 11.00 32.26
C ALA A 187 0.13 11.97 33.29
N LYS A 188 0.14 13.26 32.99
CA LYS A 188 0.63 14.32 33.90
C LYS A 188 -0.29 14.50 35.12
N ASN A 189 -1.58 14.29 34.95
CA ASN A 189 -2.57 14.39 36.01
C ASN A 189 -2.79 13.06 36.77
N GLU A 190 -1.88 12.09 36.62
CA GLU A 190 -1.93 10.77 37.24
C GLU A 190 -3.14 9.89 36.86
N GLN A 191 -3.85 10.24 35.78
CA GLN A 191 -4.96 9.47 35.21
C GLN A 191 -4.43 8.36 34.29
N ILE A 192 -3.65 7.44 34.86
CA ILE A 192 -2.88 6.47 34.07
C ILE A 192 -3.75 5.50 33.29
N ASP A 193 -4.83 4.99 33.89
CA ASP A 193 -5.74 4.06 33.20
C ASP A 193 -6.43 4.72 32.00
N GLU A 194 -6.82 5.99 32.12
CA GLU A 194 -7.40 6.77 31.02
C GLU A 194 -6.35 7.04 29.93
N CYS A 195 -5.11 7.39 30.33
CA CYS A 195 -4.02 7.57 29.38
C CYS A 195 -3.78 6.30 28.54
N ILE A 196 -3.70 5.13 29.20
CA ILE A 196 -3.46 3.84 28.53
C ILE A 196 -4.68 3.43 27.67
N SER A 197 -5.90 3.79 28.05
CA SER A 197 -7.10 3.47 27.26
C SER A 197 -7.17 4.23 25.93
N VAL A 198 -6.49 5.39 25.83
CA VAL A 198 -6.34 6.18 24.60
C VAL A 198 -5.24 5.61 23.70
N CYS A 199 -4.18 5.10 24.29
CA CYS A 199 -3.00 4.58 23.56
C CYS A 199 -3.19 3.14 23.08
#